data_7922f97a9cbb9732cd6443fea133302c
#
_entry.id   7922f97a9cbb9732cd6443fea133302c
#
_cell.length_a   1.000
_cell.length_b   1.000
_cell.length_c   1.000
_cell.angle_alpha   90.00
_cell.angle_beta   90.00
_cell.angle_gamma   90.00
#
_symmetry.space_group_name_H-M   'P 1'
#
loop_
_entity.id
_entity.type
_entity.pdbx_description
1 polymer ?
#
loop_
_entity_poly.entity_id
_entity_poly.type
_entity_poly.pdbx_seq_one_letter_code
_entity_poly.pdbx_strand_id
1 'polypeptide(L)'
;MSRPETMALDRHLAAAAEIVTVKRRMGTSIDQFATIDVRARISGYAGSEVAGAVTVTDSRIIMSALPFDGIAWPGVAGGIRYPVIGDFVVSQGRTRRIEQVERVMTGGEVVRIEGRIR
;
A
#
# COMPACT_ATOMS: atom_id res chain seq x y z
N MET A 1 13.50 3.31 15.28
CA MET A 1 13.41 4.74 15.66
C MET A 1 12.04 5.28 15.27
N SER A 2 11.37 5.96 16.15
CA SER A 2 10.07 6.54 15.86
C SER A 2 10.19 7.74 14.93
N ARG A 3 9.22 7.88 14.03
CA ARG A 3 9.14 8.99 13.08
C ARG A 3 7.82 9.69 13.33
N PRO A 4 7.83 10.95 13.83
CA PRO A 4 6.61 11.63 14.25
C PRO A 4 5.53 11.70 13.16
N GLU A 5 5.89 11.99 11.93
CA GLU A 5 4.93 12.10 10.83
C GLU A 5 4.30 10.74 10.51
N THR A 6 5.10 9.67 10.49
CA THR A 6 4.60 8.32 10.25
C THR A 6 3.70 7.84 11.38
N MET A 7 4.09 8.13 12.63
CA MET A 7 3.29 7.75 13.80
C MET A 7 1.97 8.51 13.86
N ALA A 8 1.96 9.79 13.49
CA ALA A 8 0.74 10.58 13.43
C ALA A 8 -0.22 10.03 12.37
N LEU A 9 0.29 9.67 11.19
CA LEU A 9 -0.51 9.07 10.14
C LEU A 9 -1.05 7.70 10.58
N ASP A 10 -0.22 6.88 11.21
CA ASP A 10 -0.64 5.57 11.68
C ASP A 10 -1.78 5.66 12.68
N ARG A 11 -1.73 6.62 13.62
CA ARG A 11 -2.82 6.86 14.56
C ARG A 11 -4.09 7.34 13.87
N HIS A 12 -3.96 8.21 12.89
CA HIS A 12 -5.09 8.67 12.09
C HIS A 12 -5.75 7.51 11.35
N LEU A 13 -4.94 6.68 10.70
CA LEU A 13 -5.43 5.51 9.98
C LEU A 13 -6.07 4.49 10.92
N ALA A 14 -5.57 4.36 12.15
CA ALA A 14 -6.15 3.47 13.14
C ALA A 14 -7.60 3.85 13.49
N ALA A 15 -7.94 5.14 13.43
CA ALA A 15 -9.27 5.63 13.75
C ALA A 15 -10.24 5.60 12.56
N ALA A 16 -9.75 5.68 11.32
CA ALA A 16 -10.57 5.88 10.13
C ALA A 16 -10.32 4.87 9.02
N ALA A 17 -9.36 3.95 9.19
CA ALA A 17 -8.93 3.05 8.14
C ALA A 17 -9.36 1.61 8.38
N GLU A 18 -9.23 0.82 7.35
CA GLU A 18 -9.39 -0.63 7.41
C GLU A 18 -8.03 -1.31 7.41
N ILE A 19 -8.01 -2.59 7.81
CA ILE A 19 -6.84 -3.44 7.66
C ILE A 19 -6.92 -4.10 6.29
N VAL A 20 -5.85 -3.93 5.50
CA VAL A 20 -5.72 -4.58 4.21
C VAL A 20 -4.50 -5.48 4.22
N THR A 21 -4.48 -6.48 3.35
CA THR A 21 -3.31 -7.34 3.17
C THR A 21 -2.61 -6.96 1.88
N VAL A 22 -1.33 -6.59 1.98
CA VAL A 22 -0.48 -6.36 0.81
C VAL A 22 0.22 -7.68 0.49
N LYS A 23 0.20 -8.08 -0.77
CA LYS A 23 0.73 -9.37 -1.23
C LYS A 23 1.74 -9.16 -2.34
N ARG A 24 2.87 -9.84 -2.25
CA ARG A 24 3.84 -9.90 -3.35
C ARG A 24 4.05 -11.34 -3.77
N ARG A 25 4.00 -11.60 -5.07
CA ARG A 25 4.21 -12.94 -5.61
C ARG A 25 5.63 -13.42 -5.32
N MET A 26 5.76 -14.68 -4.90
CA MET A 26 7.04 -15.30 -4.61
C MET A 26 7.57 -15.97 -5.88
N GLY A 27 8.56 -15.34 -6.50
CA GLY A 27 9.16 -15.85 -7.71
C GLY A 27 8.15 -16.02 -8.85
N THR A 28 8.14 -17.18 -9.47
CA THR A 28 7.21 -17.51 -10.57
C THR A 28 5.97 -18.26 -10.10
N SER A 29 5.85 -18.51 -8.80
CA SER A 29 4.72 -19.24 -8.24
C SER A 29 3.46 -18.38 -8.28
N ILE A 30 2.35 -18.96 -8.79
CA ILE A 30 1.09 -18.23 -8.88
C ILE A 30 0.25 -18.32 -7.61
N ASP A 31 0.57 -19.25 -6.72
CA ASP A 31 -0.22 -19.52 -5.52
C ASP A 31 0.47 -19.10 -4.23
N GLN A 32 1.70 -18.60 -4.30
CA GLN A 32 2.47 -18.24 -3.13
C GLN A 32 2.79 -16.75 -3.12
N PHE A 33 2.55 -16.15 -1.95
CA PHE A 33 2.73 -14.71 -1.76
C PHE A 33 3.42 -14.43 -0.43
N ALA A 34 4.25 -13.42 -0.40
CA ALA A 34 4.66 -12.78 0.83
C ALA A 34 3.58 -11.75 1.20
N THR A 35 3.07 -11.82 2.42
CA THR A 35 1.95 -10.99 2.85
C THR A 35 2.29 -10.13 4.06
N ILE A 36 1.64 -9.00 4.17
CA ILE A 36 1.72 -8.12 5.34
C ILE A 36 0.38 -7.42 5.50
N ASP A 37 -0.12 -7.35 6.72
CA ASP A 37 -1.32 -6.62 7.05
C ASP A 37 -0.95 -5.18 7.43
N VAL A 38 -1.62 -4.22 6.83
CA VAL A 38 -1.37 -2.81 7.08
C VAL A 38 -2.68 -2.04 7.21
N ARG A 39 -2.64 -0.93 7.94
CA ARG A 39 -3.76 0.01 7.96
C ARG A 39 -3.69 0.88 6.73
N ALA A 40 -4.82 1.00 6.05
CA ALA A 40 -4.92 1.79 4.83
C ALA A 40 -6.29 2.45 4.72
N ARG A 41 -6.32 3.55 4.01
CA ARG A 41 -7.57 4.19 3.62
C ARG A 41 -7.73 4.08 2.12
N ILE A 42 -8.85 3.52 1.68
CA ILE A 42 -9.18 3.36 0.27
C ILE A 42 -10.36 4.27 -0.05
N SER A 43 -10.20 5.08 -1.11
CA SER A 43 -11.25 5.99 -1.55
C SER A 43 -11.32 6.00 -3.07
N GLY A 44 -12.52 6.26 -3.61
CA GLY A 44 -12.68 6.44 -5.05
C GLY A 44 -12.09 7.75 -5.53
N TYR A 45 -11.81 7.83 -6.82
CA TYR A 45 -11.42 9.09 -7.46
C TYR A 45 -12.67 9.91 -7.78
N ALA A 46 -12.56 11.24 -7.59
CA ALA A 46 -13.60 12.15 -8.04
C ALA A 46 -13.67 12.14 -9.58
N GLY A 47 -14.85 12.45 -10.13
CA GLY A 47 -15.01 12.48 -11.58
C GLY A 47 -14.02 13.37 -12.31
N SER A 48 -13.63 14.50 -11.69
CA SER A 48 -12.64 15.41 -12.23
C SER A 48 -11.21 14.85 -12.24
N GLU A 49 -10.96 13.79 -11.49
CA GLU A 49 -9.67 13.13 -11.41
C GLU A 49 -9.53 11.98 -12.41
N VAL A 50 -10.63 11.57 -13.03
CA VAL A 50 -10.62 10.44 -13.96
C VAL A 50 -10.16 10.94 -15.32
N ALA A 51 -8.88 10.70 -15.67
CA ALA A 51 -8.27 11.11 -16.92
C ALA A 51 -7.06 10.22 -17.21
N GLY A 52 -6.75 10.03 -18.49
CA GLY A 52 -5.58 9.26 -18.90
C GLY A 52 -5.64 7.81 -18.39
N ALA A 53 -4.66 7.44 -17.56
CA ALA A 53 -4.55 6.07 -17.04
C ALA A 53 -5.50 5.78 -15.87
N VAL A 54 -6.12 6.80 -15.26
CA VAL A 54 -7.08 6.62 -14.16
C VAL A 54 -8.45 6.33 -14.73
N THR A 55 -9.11 5.31 -14.18
CA THR A 55 -10.48 4.94 -14.59
C THR A 55 -11.44 5.01 -13.41
N VAL A 56 -12.74 4.97 -13.67
CA VAL A 56 -13.76 5.02 -12.62
C VAL A 56 -13.73 3.80 -11.70
N THR A 57 -13.11 2.70 -12.12
CA THR A 57 -12.97 1.50 -11.30
C THR A 57 -11.73 1.54 -10.41
N ASP A 58 -10.84 2.50 -10.63
CA ASP A 58 -9.65 2.64 -9.81
C ASP A 58 -10.00 3.28 -8.47
N SER A 59 -9.19 2.98 -7.46
CA SER A 59 -9.29 3.60 -6.15
C SER A 59 -7.93 4.11 -5.71
N ARG A 60 -7.94 5.18 -4.93
CA ARG A 60 -6.74 5.67 -4.26
C ARG A 60 -6.56 4.91 -2.96
N ILE A 61 -5.32 4.54 -2.66
CA ILE A 61 -4.97 3.94 -1.38
C ILE A 61 -3.88 4.78 -0.71
N ILE A 62 -4.03 5.00 0.59
CA ILE A 62 -3.01 5.64 1.42
C ILE A 62 -2.75 4.70 2.58
N MET A 63 -1.48 4.34 2.78
CA MET A 63 -1.10 3.44 3.87
C MET A 63 0.13 3.98 4.61
N SER A 64 0.25 3.62 5.88
CA SER A 64 1.41 3.96 6.70
C SER A 64 2.62 3.16 6.23
N ALA A 65 3.79 3.80 6.25
CA ALA A 65 5.06 3.11 6.00
C ALA A 65 5.54 2.33 7.22
N LEU A 66 4.98 2.57 8.40
CA LEU A 66 5.48 2.02 9.66
C LEU A 66 5.54 0.49 9.69
N PRO A 67 4.51 -0.24 9.24
CA PRO A 67 4.56 -1.71 9.28
C PRO A 67 5.69 -2.31 8.43
N PHE A 68 6.09 -1.63 7.35
CA PHE A 68 7.14 -2.13 6.46
C PHE A 68 8.55 -1.94 7.03
N ASP A 69 8.71 -1.11 8.05
CA ASP A 69 10.01 -0.85 8.66
C ASP A 69 10.43 -1.91 9.68
N GLY A 70 9.48 -2.59 10.27
CA GLY A 70 9.73 -3.44 11.44
C GLY A 70 9.68 -4.93 11.18
N ILE A 71 9.39 -5.39 9.98
CA ILE A 71 9.23 -6.81 9.69
C ILE A 71 10.00 -7.23 8.44
N ALA A 72 10.08 -8.53 8.23
CA ALA A 72 10.90 -9.13 7.17
C ALA A 72 10.22 -9.14 5.78
N TRP A 73 9.07 -8.51 5.61
CA TRP A 73 8.44 -8.43 4.30
C TRP A 73 9.28 -7.57 3.34
N PRO A 74 9.45 -7.92 2.09
CA PRO A 74 8.84 -9.04 1.36
C PRO A 74 9.55 -10.39 1.50
N GLY A 75 10.59 -10.49 2.31
CA GLY A 75 11.26 -11.74 2.59
C GLY A 75 11.71 -12.49 1.33
N VAL A 76 11.29 -13.73 1.20
CA VAL A 76 11.66 -14.62 0.08
C VAL A 76 11.20 -14.07 -1.27
N ALA A 77 10.12 -13.32 -1.32
CA ALA A 77 9.67 -12.70 -2.58
C ALA A 77 10.66 -11.69 -3.13
N GLY A 78 11.47 -11.09 -2.26
CA GLY A 78 12.55 -10.19 -2.65
C GLY A 78 12.08 -8.83 -3.14
N GLY A 79 13.03 -7.99 -3.52
CA GLY A 79 12.79 -6.67 -4.05
C GLY A 79 12.70 -5.60 -2.97
N ILE A 80 12.07 -4.47 -3.31
CA ILE A 80 11.95 -3.32 -2.44
C ILE A 80 11.00 -3.64 -1.29
N ARG A 81 11.35 -3.19 -0.07
CA ARG A 81 10.57 -3.47 1.14
C ARG A 81 9.19 -2.79 1.17
N TYR A 82 8.98 -1.79 0.34
CA TYR A 82 7.69 -1.10 0.24
C TYR A 82 6.90 -1.62 -0.96
N PRO A 83 5.56 -1.46 -0.98
CA PRO A 83 4.76 -1.88 -2.12
C PRO A 83 5.24 -1.24 -3.42
N VAL A 84 5.17 -2.00 -4.50
CA VAL A 84 5.55 -1.56 -5.85
C VAL A 84 4.44 -1.91 -6.84
N ILE A 85 4.51 -1.35 -8.03
CA ILE A 85 3.59 -1.67 -9.12
C ILE A 85 3.65 -3.19 -9.37
N GLY A 86 2.49 -3.79 -9.46
CA GLY A 86 2.36 -5.24 -9.64
C GLY A 86 2.11 -6.04 -8.37
N ASP A 87 2.30 -5.43 -7.19
CA ASP A 87 1.85 -6.02 -5.95
C ASP A 87 0.32 -5.96 -5.85
N PHE A 88 -0.24 -6.70 -4.90
CA PHE A 88 -1.69 -6.79 -4.72
C PHE A 88 -2.11 -6.29 -3.35
N VAL A 89 -3.33 -5.80 -3.29
CA VAL A 89 -3.98 -5.40 -2.04
C VAL A 89 -5.28 -6.18 -1.91
N VAL A 90 -5.47 -6.86 -0.80
CA VAL A 90 -6.73 -7.54 -0.49
C VAL A 90 -7.49 -6.70 0.52
N SER A 91 -8.68 -6.26 0.13
CA SER A 91 -9.57 -5.45 0.95
C SER A 91 -10.99 -5.98 0.80
N GLN A 92 -11.65 -6.25 1.92
CA GLN A 92 -13.03 -6.71 1.95
C GLN A 92 -13.26 -7.94 1.06
N GLY A 93 -12.30 -8.87 1.08
CA GLY A 93 -12.37 -10.11 0.30
C GLY A 93 -12.05 -9.95 -1.18
N ARG A 94 -11.71 -8.76 -1.63
CA ARG A 94 -11.39 -8.50 -3.03
C ARG A 94 -9.91 -8.24 -3.19
N THR A 95 -9.29 -8.94 -4.16
CA THR A 95 -7.89 -8.73 -4.53
C THR A 95 -7.81 -7.70 -5.65
N ARG A 96 -6.98 -6.68 -5.43
CA ARG A 96 -6.80 -5.58 -6.38
C ARG A 96 -5.31 -5.39 -6.65
N ARG A 97 -4.97 -5.02 -7.87
CA ARG A 97 -3.58 -4.82 -8.28
C ARG A 97 -3.16 -3.37 -8.09
N ILE A 98 -1.94 -3.17 -7.61
CA ILE A 98 -1.34 -1.84 -7.53
C ILE A 98 -0.87 -1.45 -8.93
N GLU A 99 -1.47 -0.39 -9.46
CA GLU A 99 -1.18 0.13 -10.80
C GLU A 99 -0.20 1.30 -10.75
N GLN A 100 -0.16 2.02 -9.65
CA GLN A 100 0.77 3.12 -9.43
C GLN A 100 1.02 3.26 -7.94
N VAL A 101 2.23 3.64 -7.58
CA VAL A 101 2.60 3.82 -6.17
C VAL A 101 3.65 4.91 -6.07
N GLU A 102 3.54 5.69 -5.00
CA GLU A 102 4.49 6.73 -4.67
C GLU A 102 4.82 6.64 -3.19
N ARG A 103 6.10 6.73 -2.87
CA ARG A 103 6.57 6.82 -1.49
C ARG A 103 6.76 8.28 -1.16
N VAL A 104 5.99 8.77 -0.20
CA VAL A 104 6.11 10.15 0.28
C VAL A 104 7.18 10.20 1.35
N MET A 105 8.21 11.00 1.13
CA MET A 105 9.39 11.06 1.98
C MET A 105 9.49 12.40 2.69
N THR A 106 9.98 12.35 3.92
CA THR A 106 10.30 13.55 4.71
C THR A 106 11.60 13.29 5.44
N GLY A 107 12.59 14.18 5.26
CA GLY A 107 13.88 14.04 5.92
C GLY A 107 14.63 12.77 5.55
N GLY A 108 14.46 12.28 4.33
CA GLY A 108 15.11 11.05 3.88
C GLY A 108 14.40 9.76 4.30
N GLU A 109 13.27 9.85 4.99
CA GLU A 109 12.51 8.68 5.44
C GLU A 109 11.16 8.60 4.73
N VAL A 110 10.71 7.38 4.43
CA VAL A 110 9.38 7.14 3.89
C VAL A 110 8.37 7.27 5.03
N VAL A 111 7.43 8.20 4.91
CA VAL A 111 6.43 8.45 5.96
C VAL A 111 5.06 7.90 5.60
N ARG A 112 4.75 7.82 4.32
CA ARG A 112 3.50 7.18 3.86
C ARG A 112 3.67 6.68 2.44
N ILE A 113 2.75 5.81 2.04
CA ILE A 113 2.70 5.24 0.70
C ILE A 113 1.34 5.56 0.12
N GLU A 114 1.31 6.16 -1.05
CA GLU A 114 0.09 6.47 -1.77
C GLU A 114 0.10 5.72 -3.08
N GLY A 115 -1.06 5.25 -3.50
CA GLY A 115 -1.13 4.49 -4.73
C GLY A 115 -2.50 4.50 -5.36
N ARG A 116 -2.56 3.87 -6.53
CA ARG A 116 -3.77 3.60 -7.28
C ARG A 116 -3.89 2.10 -7.45
N ILE A 117 -5.06 1.57 -7.10
CA ILE A 117 -5.34 0.14 -7.20
C ILE A 117 -6.55 -0.08 -8.12
N ARG A 118 -6.53 -1.22 -8.81
CA ARG A 118 -7.59 -1.56 -9.76
C ARG A 118 -8.22 -2.90 -9.46
#